data_71c4afb587b099b6098dd77bce01560c
#
_entry.id   71c4afb587b099b6098dd77bce01560c
#
_cell.length_a   1.000
_cell.length_b   1.000
_cell.length_c   1.000
_cell.angle_alpha   90.00
_cell.angle_beta   90.00
_cell.angle_gamma   90.00
#
_symmetry.space_group_name_H-M   'P 1'
#
loop_
_entity.id
_entity.type
_entity.pdbx_description
1 polymer ?
#
loop_
_entity_poly.entity_id
_entity_poly.type
_entity_poly.pdbx_seq_one_letter_code
_entity_poly.pdbx_strand_id
1 'polypeptide(L)'
;MSNFSSKFADRKIGPKFLETINQNYQNQIYKPRLYEDKIDFDRLRMYRLQRVQEQLRLNNVGACILFDPINIRYATDSRNMSLFTMHELVRFVFISADNKVILFDYPKSEHLSSHLCTIDEIREVVSWDFFSANNFVDKNAKHWAGIVQDLMREHSPNNNRLAIDVSDPVGIQMLLKQFNVEILNAQKIVETARSIKSEDELVCMKASIETAEKGMWLMKEK
;
A
#
# COMPACT_ATOMS: atom_id res chain seq x y z
N MET A 1 16.61 15.52 37.46
CA MET A 1 16.15 15.79 36.05
C MET A 1 16.95 16.98 35.58
N SER A 2 18.11 16.74 34.98
CA SER A 2 19.09 17.79 34.70
C SER A 2 19.56 17.68 33.24
N ASN A 3 19.40 18.79 32.53
CA ASN A 3 20.29 19.27 31.45
C ASN A 3 20.62 18.35 30.27
N PHE A 4 19.63 17.78 29.60
CA PHE A 4 19.84 17.20 28.27
C PHE A 4 19.42 18.13 27.12
N SER A 5 18.68 19.19 27.41
CA SER A 5 18.09 20.04 26.34
C SER A 5 18.97 21.22 25.89
N SER A 6 20.01 21.61 26.64
CA SER A 6 20.78 22.82 26.31
C SER A 6 22.00 22.61 25.41
N LYS A 7 22.46 21.37 25.20
CA LYS A 7 23.67 21.12 24.37
C LYS A 7 23.39 21.03 22.85
N PHE A 8 22.14 20.92 22.43
CA PHE A 8 21.80 20.81 21.00
C PHE A 8 21.25 22.09 20.39
N ALA A 9 20.83 23.07 21.20
CA ALA A 9 20.19 24.29 20.72
C ALA A 9 21.15 25.31 20.08
N ASP A 10 22.47 25.24 20.35
CA ASP A 10 23.45 26.26 19.92
C ASP A 10 24.36 25.86 18.78
N ARG A 11 24.15 24.70 18.14
CA ARG A 11 24.90 24.38 16.93
C ARG A 11 24.23 25.02 15.72
N LYS A 12 24.52 26.31 15.48
CA LYS A 12 24.34 26.90 14.15
C LYS A 12 25.17 26.08 13.16
N ILE A 13 24.51 25.34 12.30
CA ILE A 13 25.15 24.70 11.15
C ILE A 13 25.71 25.83 10.29
N GLY A 14 27.01 26.12 10.44
CA GLY A 14 27.66 27.25 9.76
C GLY A 14 27.83 26.94 8.27
N PRO A 15 27.95 27.97 7.43
CA PRO A 15 28.20 27.82 5.99
C PRO A 15 29.37 26.88 5.66
N LYS A 16 30.42 26.86 6.46
CA LYS A 16 31.55 25.93 6.32
C LYS A 16 31.20 24.47 6.42
N PHE A 17 30.21 24.11 7.25
CA PHE A 17 29.77 22.74 7.39
C PHE A 17 29.04 22.26 6.12
N LEU A 18 28.22 23.15 5.54
CA LEU A 18 27.52 22.86 4.28
C LEU A 18 28.49 22.81 3.10
N GLU A 19 29.56 23.69 3.08
CA GLU A 19 30.63 23.64 2.10
C GLU A 19 31.46 22.36 2.21
N THR A 20 31.79 21.92 3.42
CA THR A 20 32.53 20.67 3.65
C THR A 20 31.69 19.45 3.23
N ILE A 21 30.38 19.44 3.50
CA ILE A 21 29.47 18.40 3.00
C ILE A 21 29.44 18.43 1.46
N ASN A 22 29.26 19.58 0.85
CA ASN A 22 29.23 19.70 -0.61
C ASN A 22 30.57 19.31 -1.26
N GLN A 23 31.71 19.68 -0.69
CA GLN A 23 33.02 19.26 -1.20
C GLN A 23 33.27 17.77 -1.02
N ASN A 24 32.88 17.17 0.10
CA ASN A 24 32.93 15.71 0.29
C ASN A 24 31.94 14.97 -0.60
N TYR A 25 30.77 15.55 -0.90
CA TYR A 25 29.83 15.02 -1.89
C TYR A 25 30.36 15.09 -3.32
N GLN A 26 31.11 16.15 -3.67
CA GLN A 26 31.70 16.28 -5.01
C GLN A 26 32.99 15.45 -5.19
N ASN A 27 33.77 15.23 -4.13
CA ASN A 27 35.05 14.50 -4.18
C ASN A 27 34.87 12.98 -3.97
N GLN A 28 33.92 12.52 -3.18
CA GLN A 28 33.42 11.16 -3.25
C GLN A 28 32.30 11.16 -4.27
N ILE A 29 32.66 10.90 -5.52
CA ILE A 29 31.70 10.65 -6.58
C ILE A 29 30.84 9.48 -6.14
N TYR A 30 29.82 9.78 -5.34
CA TYR A 30 28.69 8.91 -5.15
C TYR A 30 27.95 8.91 -6.48
N LYS A 31 28.42 8.05 -7.39
CA LYS A 31 27.57 7.63 -8.49
C LYS A 31 26.52 6.75 -7.82
N PRO A 32 25.27 7.22 -7.67
CA PRO A 32 24.21 6.33 -7.26
C PRO A 32 24.27 5.17 -8.26
N ARG A 33 24.44 3.95 -7.79
CA ARG A 33 24.23 2.81 -8.66
C ARG A 33 22.76 2.88 -9.03
N LEU A 34 22.47 3.13 -10.29
CA LEU A 34 21.10 3.12 -10.80
C LEU A 34 20.65 1.66 -10.80
N TYR A 35 20.16 1.20 -9.63
CA TYR A 35 19.59 -0.14 -9.49
C TYR A 35 18.31 -0.27 -10.32
N GLU A 36 17.65 0.85 -10.57
CA GLU A 36 16.42 0.96 -11.35
C GLU A 36 16.59 0.38 -12.76
N ASP A 37 17.74 0.58 -13.40
CA ASP A 37 18.05 0.02 -14.72
C ASP A 37 18.12 -1.52 -14.74
N LYS A 38 18.19 -2.16 -13.57
CA LYS A 38 18.26 -3.63 -13.42
C LYS A 38 16.92 -4.25 -13.04
N ILE A 39 15.90 -3.43 -12.83
CA ILE A 39 14.60 -3.86 -12.34
C ILE A 39 13.58 -3.74 -13.47
N ASP A 40 12.95 -4.84 -13.80
CA ASP A 40 11.75 -4.83 -14.60
C ASP A 40 10.54 -4.58 -13.70
N PHE A 41 10.12 -3.32 -13.62
CA PHE A 41 9.04 -2.90 -12.74
C PHE A 41 7.68 -3.51 -13.10
N ASP A 42 7.39 -3.77 -14.37
CA ASP A 42 6.12 -4.38 -14.77
C ASP A 42 6.10 -5.86 -14.41
N ARG A 43 7.20 -6.57 -14.61
CA ARG A 43 7.35 -7.95 -14.13
C ARG A 43 7.24 -8.03 -12.61
N LEU A 44 7.87 -7.12 -11.87
CA LEU A 44 7.79 -7.04 -10.40
C LEU A 44 6.34 -6.83 -9.94
N ARG A 45 5.62 -5.88 -10.53
CA ARG A 45 4.22 -5.56 -10.23
C ARG A 45 3.32 -6.77 -10.49
N MET A 46 3.43 -7.35 -11.66
CA MET A 46 2.63 -8.53 -12.03
C MET A 46 2.94 -9.73 -11.15
N TYR A 47 4.20 -9.98 -10.80
CA TYR A 47 4.56 -11.03 -9.86
C TYR A 47 3.83 -10.86 -8.53
N ARG A 48 3.85 -9.67 -7.93
CA ARG A 48 3.21 -9.39 -6.65
C ARG A 48 1.70 -9.61 -6.70
N LEU A 49 1.04 -9.08 -7.72
CA LEU A 49 -0.39 -9.27 -7.92
C LEU A 49 -0.73 -10.76 -8.06
N GLN A 50 0.01 -11.48 -8.89
CA GLN A 50 -0.19 -12.93 -9.10
C GLN A 50 0.00 -13.72 -7.81
N ARG A 51 0.97 -13.34 -6.95
CA ARG A 51 1.15 -13.96 -5.63
C ARG A 51 -0.07 -13.79 -4.73
N VAL A 52 -0.69 -12.60 -4.72
CA VAL A 52 -1.93 -12.37 -3.96
C VAL A 52 -3.05 -13.24 -4.51
N GLN A 53 -3.27 -13.23 -5.81
CA GLN A 53 -4.32 -14.03 -6.46
C GLN A 53 -4.11 -15.54 -6.29
N GLU A 54 -2.87 -16.01 -6.34
CA GLU A 54 -2.55 -17.41 -6.03
C GLU A 54 -2.94 -17.76 -4.59
N GLN A 55 -2.64 -16.91 -3.62
CA GLN A 55 -3.02 -17.15 -2.23
C GLN A 55 -4.53 -17.10 -2.02
N LEU A 56 -5.27 -16.28 -2.74
CA LEU A 56 -6.73 -16.31 -2.75
C LEU A 56 -7.24 -17.68 -3.21
N ARG A 57 -6.76 -18.18 -4.34
CA ARG A 57 -7.15 -19.50 -4.88
C ARG A 57 -6.78 -20.65 -3.93
N LEU A 58 -5.56 -20.67 -3.40
CA LEU A 58 -5.09 -21.71 -2.48
C LEU A 58 -5.90 -21.77 -1.17
N ASN A 59 -6.44 -20.64 -0.72
CA ASN A 59 -7.29 -20.58 0.48
C ASN A 59 -8.78 -20.64 0.15
N ASN A 60 -9.16 -20.92 -1.11
CA ASN A 60 -10.55 -20.95 -1.59
C ASN A 60 -11.30 -19.66 -1.22
N VAL A 61 -10.70 -18.49 -1.54
CA VAL A 61 -11.28 -17.17 -1.32
C VAL A 61 -11.60 -16.55 -2.67
N GLY A 62 -12.82 -16.03 -2.83
CA GLY A 62 -13.31 -15.49 -4.09
C GLY A 62 -12.70 -14.15 -4.45
N ALA A 63 -12.51 -13.29 -3.45
CA ALA A 63 -11.88 -11.99 -3.62
C ALA A 63 -11.29 -11.46 -2.31
N CYS A 64 -10.46 -10.43 -2.38
CA CYS A 64 -10.10 -9.64 -1.21
C CYS A 64 -10.35 -8.15 -1.42
N ILE A 65 -10.57 -7.45 -0.31
CA ILE A 65 -10.57 -6.00 -0.21
C ILE A 65 -9.42 -5.60 0.71
N LEU A 66 -8.54 -4.73 0.21
CA LEU A 66 -7.39 -4.23 0.95
C LEU A 66 -7.55 -2.73 1.16
N PHE A 67 -7.54 -2.31 2.42
CA PHE A 67 -7.54 -0.91 2.85
C PHE A 67 -6.15 -0.44 3.30
N ASP A 68 -5.32 -1.34 3.83
CA ASP A 68 -3.97 -1.01 4.24
C ASP A 68 -3.15 -0.51 3.05
N PRO A 69 -2.61 0.73 3.08
CA PRO A 69 -1.86 1.31 1.96
C PRO A 69 -0.60 0.52 1.61
N ILE A 70 -0.01 -0.23 2.57
CA ILE A 70 1.14 -1.09 2.32
C ILE A 70 0.70 -2.31 1.49
N ASN A 71 -0.45 -2.90 1.83
CA ASN A 71 -1.01 -4.04 1.10
C ASN A 71 -1.51 -3.64 -0.28
N ILE A 72 -2.19 -2.48 -0.41
CA ILE A 72 -2.58 -1.91 -1.70
C ILE A 72 -1.34 -1.70 -2.59
N ARG A 73 -0.29 -1.08 -2.03
CA ARG A 73 0.96 -0.86 -2.75
C ARG A 73 1.64 -2.17 -3.15
N TYR A 74 1.65 -3.19 -2.28
CA TYR A 74 2.23 -4.48 -2.62
C TYR A 74 1.50 -5.11 -3.81
N ALA A 75 0.17 -5.16 -3.76
CA ALA A 75 -0.63 -5.84 -4.78
C ALA A 75 -0.69 -5.08 -6.11
N THR A 76 -0.64 -3.74 -6.10
CA THR A 76 -0.93 -2.91 -7.27
C THR A 76 0.16 -1.90 -7.63
N ASP A 77 1.10 -1.62 -6.75
CA ASP A 77 2.07 -0.49 -6.76
C ASP A 77 1.41 0.90 -6.68
N SER A 78 0.09 0.98 -6.52
CA SER A 78 -0.62 2.25 -6.38
C SER A 78 -0.34 2.92 -5.03
N ARG A 79 -0.10 4.23 -5.05
CA ARG A 79 0.22 5.06 -3.88
C ARG A 79 -0.58 6.34 -3.90
N ASN A 80 -1.14 6.70 -2.75
CA ASN A 80 -1.81 7.98 -2.55
C ASN A 80 -1.87 8.28 -1.04
N MET A 81 -1.45 9.47 -0.61
CA MET A 81 -1.55 10.00 0.76
C MET A 81 -1.41 8.95 1.88
N SER A 82 -0.33 8.15 1.87
CA SER A 82 -0.19 6.94 2.69
C SER A 82 -0.44 7.16 4.18
N LEU A 83 0.05 8.27 4.77
CA LEU A 83 -0.17 8.55 6.20
C LEU A 83 -1.64 8.83 6.50
N PHE A 84 -2.33 9.57 5.65
CA PHE A 84 -3.74 9.86 5.81
C PHE A 84 -4.59 8.58 5.65
N THR A 85 -4.30 7.77 4.64
CA THR A 85 -5.01 6.51 4.38
C THR A 85 -4.75 5.42 5.43
N MET A 86 -3.69 5.52 6.22
CA MET A 86 -3.50 4.67 7.41
C MET A 86 -4.37 5.08 8.58
N HIS A 87 -4.76 6.33 8.65
CA HIS A 87 -5.65 6.87 9.69
C HIS A 87 -7.12 6.74 9.30
N GLU A 88 -7.44 7.11 8.06
CA GLU A 88 -8.81 7.06 7.51
C GLU A 88 -8.91 5.96 6.43
N LEU A 89 -9.66 4.91 6.73
CA LEU A 89 -9.81 3.74 5.86
C LEU A 89 -10.79 4.02 4.71
N VAL A 90 -10.47 4.97 3.87
CA VAL A 90 -11.34 5.42 2.76
C VAL A 90 -10.99 4.69 1.47
N ARG A 91 -9.72 4.73 1.09
CA ARG A 91 -9.20 4.16 -0.15
C ARG A 91 -9.05 2.65 -0.03
N PHE A 92 -9.48 1.91 -1.05
CA PHE A 92 -9.33 0.44 -1.05
C PHE A 92 -9.17 -0.12 -2.46
N VAL A 93 -8.70 -1.36 -2.54
CA VAL A 93 -8.67 -2.13 -3.78
C VAL A 93 -9.44 -3.43 -3.61
N PHE A 94 -10.26 -3.76 -4.62
CA PHE A 94 -10.90 -5.06 -4.78
C PHE A 94 -10.05 -5.90 -5.74
N ILE A 95 -9.69 -7.12 -5.33
CA ILE A 95 -8.92 -8.07 -6.13
C ILE A 95 -9.65 -9.40 -6.15
N SER A 96 -10.14 -9.84 -7.31
CA SER A 96 -10.72 -11.16 -7.46
C SER A 96 -9.64 -12.24 -7.64
N ALA A 97 -9.94 -13.46 -7.25
CA ALA A 97 -9.08 -14.62 -7.50
C ALA A 97 -8.88 -14.88 -9.01
N ASP A 98 -9.83 -14.45 -9.84
CA ASP A 98 -9.92 -14.71 -11.28
C ASP A 98 -9.56 -13.47 -12.15
N ASN A 99 -8.63 -12.64 -11.68
CA ASN A 99 -7.97 -11.59 -12.48
C ASN A 99 -8.70 -10.26 -12.65
N LYS A 100 -9.61 -9.85 -11.76
CA LYS A 100 -10.13 -8.48 -11.80
C LYS A 100 -9.57 -7.66 -10.64
N VAL A 101 -9.06 -6.47 -10.95
CA VAL A 101 -8.51 -5.53 -9.97
C VAL A 101 -9.16 -4.17 -10.17
N ILE A 102 -9.88 -3.70 -9.15
CA ILE A 102 -10.58 -2.42 -9.18
C ILE A 102 -10.09 -1.58 -8.00
N LEU A 103 -9.48 -0.46 -8.31
CA LEU A 103 -9.03 0.50 -7.31
C LEU A 103 -10.13 1.53 -7.06
N PHE A 104 -10.48 1.74 -5.79
CA PHE A 104 -11.35 2.82 -5.34
C PHE A 104 -10.48 3.91 -4.72
N ASP A 105 -10.42 5.06 -5.37
CA ASP A 105 -9.53 6.14 -5.00
C ASP A 105 -10.29 7.48 -4.89
N TYR A 106 -9.61 8.50 -4.39
CA TYR A 106 -10.17 9.83 -4.23
C TYR A 106 -10.57 10.43 -5.58
N PRO A 107 -11.64 11.25 -5.62
CA PRO A 107 -12.02 11.93 -6.84
C PRO A 107 -10.85 12.69 -7.48
N LYS A 108 -10.71 12.58 -8.80
CA LYS A 108 -9.67 13.25 -9.63
C LYS A 108 -8.23 12.79 -9.34
N SER A 109 -8.03 11.64 -8.69
CA SER A 109 -6.70 11.06 -8.44
C SER A 109 -6.31 9.94 -9.40
N GLU A 110 -7.10 9.66 -10.44
CA GLU A 110 -6.90 8.56 -11.40
C GLU A 110 -5.52 8.63 -12.07
N HIS A 111 -5.00 9.85 -12.30
CA HIS A 111 -3.70 10.08 -12.92
C HIS A 111 -2.52 9.48 -12.13
N LEU A 112 -2.70 9.24 -10.83
CA LEU A 112 -1.68 8.62 -9.97
C LEU A 112 -1.51 7.13 -10.24
N SER A 113 -2.52 6.47 -10.80
CA SER A 113 -2.55 5.01 -10.90
C SER A 113 -2.95 4.48 -12.28
N SER A 114 -3.42 5.34 -13.20
CA SER A 114 -3.88 4.93 -14.55
C SER A 114 -2.80 4.31 -15.44
N HIS A 115 -1.53 4.52 -15.11
CA HIS A 115 -0.39 3.94 -15.84
C HIS A 115 0.00 2.54 -15.34
N LEU A 116 -0.63 2.03 -14.28
CA LEU A 116 -0.26 0.76 -13.65
C LEU A 116 -0.95 -0.41 -14.34
N CYS A 117 -0.16 -1.34 -14.88
CA CYS A 117 -0.64 -2.54 -15.54
C CYS A 117 -1.38 -3.54 -14.62
N THR A 118 -1.31 -3.32 -13.31
CA THR A 118 -1.95 -4.16 -12.28
C THR A 118 -3.38 -3.74 -11.94
N ILE A 119 -3.89 -2.67 -12.52
CA ILE A 119 -5.21 -2.11 -12.23
C ILE A 119 -6.03 -2.11 -13.51
N ASP A 120 -7.18 -2.77 -13.49
CA ASP A 120 -8.08 -2.84 -14.64
C ASP A 120 -9.04 -1.65 -14.69
N GLU A 121 -9.40 -1.12 -13.51
CA GLU A 121 -10.40 -0.05 -13.41
C GLU A 121 -10.16 0.80 -12.15
N ILE A 122 -10.41 2.09 -12.27
CA ILE A 122 -10.37 3.03 -11.16
C ILE A 122 -11.76 3.62 -10.99
N ARG A 123 -12.31 3.57 -9.78
CA ARG A 123 -13.61 4.15 -9.40
C ARG A 123 -13.44 5.15 -8.28
N GLU A 124 -14.36 6.10 -8.20
CA GLU A 124 -14.42 7.00 -7.04
C GLU A 124 -14.84 6.24 -5.78
N VAL A 125 -14.16 6.52 -4.68
CA VAL A 125 -14.46 5.89 -3.40
C VAL A 125 -15.72 6.48 -2.77
N VAL A 126 -16.49 5.62 -2.10
CA VAL A 126 -17.55 6.03 -1.18
C VAL A 126 -17.02 5.88 0.24
N SER A 127 -16.82 7.00 0.90
CA SER A 127 -16.33 7.03 2.28
C SER A 127 -17.49 6.98 3.28
N TRP A 128 -17.32 6.19 4.35
CA TRP A 128 -18.28 6.11 5.46
C TRP A 128 -17.61 6.39 6.83
N ASP A 129 -16.35 6.84 6.84
CA ASP A 129 -15.75 7.37 8.06
C ASP A 129 -16.48 8.65 8.51
N PHE A 130 -16.48 8.92 9.82
CA PHE A 130 -17.22 10.08 10.35
C PHE A 130 -16.65 11.41 9.85
N PHE A 131 -15.34 11.49 9.63
CA PHE A 131 -14.68 12.70 9.15
C PHE A 131 -15.20 13.13 7.77
N SER A 132 -15.37 12.16 6.85
CA SER A 132 -15.84 12.43 5.48
C SER A 132 -17.36 12.41 5.34
N ALA A 133 -18.04 11.50 6.05
CA ALA A 133 -19.47 11.23 5.89
C ALA A 133 -20.37 11.98 6.87
N ASN A 134 -19.85 12.44 8.01
CA ASN A 134 -20.62 13.10 9.06
C ASN A 134 -21.88 12.25 9.42
N ASN A 135 -23.07 12.81 9.33
CA ASN A 135 -24.34 12.14 9.64
C ASN A 135 -24.76 11.07 8.59
N PHE A 136 -23.98 10.86 7.53
CA PHE A 136 -24.29 9.91 6.46
C PHE A 136 -23.51 8.59 6.56
N VAL A 137 -22.84 8.33 7.67
CA VAL A 137 -22.03 7.11 7.90
C VAL A 137 -22.79 5.84 7.51
N ASP A 138 -23.94 5.58 8.10
CA ASP A 138 -24.74 4.37 7.84
C ASP A 138 -25.21 4.28 6.38
N LYS A 139 -25.63 5.41 5.80
CA LYS A 139 -26.06 5.46 4.40
C LYS A 139 -24.92 5.12 3.45
N ASN A 140 -23.74 5.68 3.69
CA ASN A 140 -22.57 5.47 2.86
C ASN A 140 -22.01 4.06 3.04
N ALA A 141 -21.96 3.53 4.28
CA ALA A 141 -21.57 2.15 4.54
C ALA A 141 -22.50 1.14 3.86
N LYS A 142 -23.82 1.41 3.85
CA LYS A 142 -24.80 0.62 3.11
C LYS A 142 -24.55 0.67 1.61
N HIS A 143 -24.24 1.84 1.06
CA HIS A 143 -23.91 1.99 -0.36
C HIS A 143 -22.64 1.22 -0.72
N TRP A 144 -21.57 1.37 0.09
CA TRP A 144 -20.34 0.60 -0.08
C TRP A 144 -20.59 -0.91 -0.05
N ALA A 145 -21.38 -1.40 0.92
CA ALA A 145 -21.72 -2.81 1.01
C ALA A 145 -22.48 -3.31 -0.25
N GLY A 146 -23.32 -2.46 -0.85
CA GLY A 146 -23.97 -2.73 -2.13
C GLY A 146 -22.97 -2.86 -3.29
N ILE A 147 -22.01 -1.94 -3.38
CA ILE A 147 -20.93 -2.00 -4.37
C ILE A 147 -20.16 -3.33 -4.23
N VAL A 148 -19.77 -3.70 -3.01
CA VAL A 148 -19.04 -4.95 -2.76
C VAL A 148 -19.88 -6.18 -3.13
N GLN A 149 -21.17 -6.17 -2.82
CA GLN A 149 -22.08 -7.25 -3.22
C GLN A 149 -22.12 -7.41 -4.74
N ASP A 150 -22.24 -6.33 -5.49
CA ASP A 150 -22.28 -6.35 -6.95
C ASP A 150 -20.96 -6.85 -7.54
N LEU A 151 -19.81 -6.40 -6.99
CA LEU A 151 -18.50 -6.90 -7.38
C LEU A 151 -18.32 -8.40 -7.14
N MET A 152 -18.79 -8.89 -5.99
CA MET A 152 -18.74 -10.33 -5.70
C MET A 152 -19.63 -11.13 -6.65
N ARG A 153 -20.83 -10.63 -6.98
CA ARG A 153 -21.72 -11.29 -7.96
C ARG A 153 -21.12 -11.32 -9.35
N GLU A 154 -20.45 -10.27 -9.77
CA GLU A 154 -19.86 -10.15 -11.10
C GLU A 154 -18.56 -10.95 -11.24
N HIS A 155 -17.67 -10.85 -10.26
CA HIS A 155 -16.30 -11.35 -10.37
C HIS A 155 -15.98 -12.59 -9.52
N SER A 156 -16.94 -13.05 -8.70
CA SER A 156 -16.82 -14.26 -7.87
C SER A 156 -18.17 -14.93 -7.61
N PRO A 157 -18.99 -15.19 -8.65
CA PRO A 157 -20.40 -15.63 -8.50
C PRO A 157 -20.54 -16.95 -7.75
N ASN A 158 -19.56 -17.81 -7.79
CA ASN A 158 -19.58 -19.15 -7.21
C ASN A 158 -18.85 -19.25 -5.86
N ASN A 159 -18.32 -18.16 -5.35
CA ASN A 159 -17.55 -18.14 -4.10
C ASN A 159 -17.85 -16.86 -3.31
N ASN A 160 -18.62 -16.99 -2.22
CA ASN A 160 -19.00 -15.86 -1.36
C ASN A 160 -17.99 -15.57 -0.24
N ARG A 161 -16.78 -16.13 -0.30
CA ARG A 161 -15.72 -15.92 0.68
C ARG A 161 -14.93 -14.68 0.30
N LEU A 162 -14.99 -13.64 1.14
CA LEU A 162 -14.34 -12.34 0.95
C LEU A 162 -13.31 -12.12 2.05
N ALA A 163 -12.06 -11.89 1.69
CA ALA A 163 -11.02 -11.56 2.64
C ALA A 163 -10.88 -10.03 2.77
N ILE A 164 -10.76 -9.50 4.00
CA ILE A 164 -10.55 -8.09 4.29
C ILE A 164 -9.37 -7.94 5.24
N ASP A 165 -8.45 -7.02 4.99
CA ASP A 165 -7.26 -6.82 5.84
C ASP A 165 -7.56 -5.93 7.05
N VAL A 166 -8.15 -4.79 6.83
CA VAL A 166 -8.56 -3.82 7.86
C VAL A 166 -9.93 -3.27 7.48
N SER A 167 -10.79 -3.05 8.45
CA SER A 167 -12.06 -2.35 8.23
C SER A 167 -12.63 -1.87 9.56
N ASP A 168 -13.52 -0.87 9.50
CA ASP A 168 -14.28 -0.44 10.65
C ASP A 168 -15.51 -1.35 10.88
N PRO A 169 -16.05 -1.37 12.13
CA PRO A 169 -17.19 -2.22 12.45
C PRO A 169 -18.46 -1.92 11.66
N VAL A 170 -18.69 -0.65 11.27
CA VAL A 170 -19.93 -0.25 10.58
C VAL A 170 -19.97 -0.85 9.17
N GLY A 171 -18.86 -0.74 8.42
CA GLY A 171 -18.72 -1.36 7.11
C GLY A 171 -18.98 -2.88 7.15
N ILE A 172 -18.33 -3.58 8.07
CA ILE A 172 -18.50 -5.03 8.25
C ILE A 172 -19.95 -5.39 8.58
N GLN A 173 -20.59 -4.66 9.50
CA GLN A 173 -21.99 -4.92 9.85
C GLN A 173 -22.93 -4.72 8.66
N MET A 174 -22.69 -3.71 7.82
CA MET A 174 -23.51 -3.48 6.63
C MET A 174 -23.30 -4.57 5.57
N LEU A 175 -22.08 -5.06 5.37
CA LEU A 175 -21.83 -6.22 4.49
C LEU A 175 -22.61 -7.44 4.94
N LEU A 176 -22.51 -7.81 6.22
CA LEU A 176 -23.20 -9.00 6.79
C LEU A 176 -24.72 -8.87 6.76
N LYS A 177 -25.26 -7.65 6.84
CA LYS A 177 -26.71 -7.41 6.73
C LYS A 177 -27.22 -7.48 5.28
N GLN A 178 -26.37 -7.16 4.31
CA GLN A 178 -26.80 -6.92 2.94
C GLN A 178 -26.76 -8.16 2.07
N PHE A 179 -25.79 -9.07 2.28
CA PHE A 179 -25.73 -10.32 1.54
C PHE A 179 -25.05 -11.44 2.33
N ASN A 180 -25.26 -12.68 1.88
CA ASN A 180 -24.62 -13.83 2.49
C ASN A 180 -23.14 -13.91 2.06
N VAL A 181 -22.26 -13.41 2.90
CA VAL A 181 -20.81 -13.40 2.70
C VAL A 181 -20.10 -14.00 3.90
N GLU A 182 -19.09 -14.83 3.66
CA GLU A 182 -18.13 -15.28 4.68
C GLU A 182 -16.94 -14.34 4.67
N ILE A 183 -16.76 -13.57 5.75
CA ILE A 183 -15.66 -12.63 5.87
C ILE A 183 -14.45 -13.30 6.51
N LEU A 184 -13.30 -13.19 5.86
CA LEU A 184 -12.03 -13.77 6.27
C LEU A 184 -10.99 -12.66 6.49
N ASN A 185 -9.93 -12.96 7.25
CA ASN A 185 -8.82 -12.05 7.41
C ASN A 185 -7.85 -12.16 6.22
N ALA A 186 -7.68 -11.07 5.45
CA ALA A 186 -6.76 -11.03 4.32
C ALA A 186 -5.29 -10.93 4.75
N GLN A 187 -4.98 -10.58 5.99
CA GLN A 187 -3.61 -10.43 6.45
C GLN A 187 -2.77 -11.69 6.19
N LYS A 188 -3.27 -12.87 6.56
CA LYS A 188 -2.58 -14.14 6.30
C LYS A 188 -2.29 -14.33 4.81
N ILE A 189 -3.24 -13.99 3.94
CA ILE A 189 -3.12 -14.11 2.49
C ILE A 189 -1.99 -13.24 1.97
N VAL A 190 -2.04 -11.95 2.30
CA VAL A 190 -1.07 -10.97 1.81
C VAL A 190 0.32 -11.20 2.39
N GLU A 191 0.43 -11.49 3.69
CA GLU A 191 1.73 -11.78 4.31
C GLU A 191 2.36 -13.06 3.74
N THR A 192 1.57 -14.09 3.45
CA THR A 192 2.07 -15.30 2.77
C THR A 192 2.51 -14.99 1.33
N ALA A 193 1.76 -14.15 0.60
CA ALA A 193 2.15 -13.70 -0.73
C ALA A 193 3.50 -12.97 -0.71
N ARG A 194 3.72 -12.10 0.28
CA ARG A 194 4.95 -11.28 0.46
C ARG A 194 6.15 -12.06 0.96
N SER A 195 5.97 -13.26 1.53
CA SER A 195 7.06 -14.03 2.15
C SER A 195 8.14 -14.44 1.16
N ILE A 196 7.77 -14.77 -0.08
CA ILE A 196 8.71 -15.18 -1.14
C ILE A 196 8.92 -14.00 -2.08
N LYS A 197 10.19 -13.60 -2.25
CA LYS A 197 10.59 -12.44 -3.05
C LYS A 197 11.01 -12.89 -4.46
N SER A 198 10.63 -12.06 -5.46
CA SER A 198 11.17 -12.22 -6.82
C SER A 198 12.62 -11.72 -6.90
N GLU A 199 13.28 -12.00 -8.02
CA GLU A 199 14.62 -11.48 -8.29
C GLU A 199 14.64 -9.94 -8.30
N ASP A 200 13.66 -9.30 -8.90
CA ASP A 200 13.52 -7.83 -8.91
C ASP A 200 13.35 -7.26 -7.50
N GLU A 201 12.55 -7.92 -6.65
CA GLU A 201 12.41 -7.52 -5.25
C GLU A 201 13.71 -7.65 -4.48
N LEU A 202 14.50 -8.71 -4.73
CA LEU A 202 15.82 -8.89 -4.11
C LEU A 202 16.79 -7.78 -4.54
N VAL A 203 16.74 -7.31 -5.77
CA VAL A 203 17.53 -6.14 -6.22
C VAL A 203 17.12 -4.88 -5.44
N CYS A 204 15.81 -4.62 -5.30
CA CYS A 204 15.30 -3.50 -4.50
C CYS A 204 15.76 -3.57 -3.04
N MET A 205 15.67 -4.75 -2.42
CA MET A 205 16.09 -4.97 -1.03
C MET A 205 17.59 -4.74 -0.84
N LYS A 206 18.44 -5.26 -1.73
CA LYS A 206 19.87 -5.02 -1.70
C LYS A 206 20.20 -3.53 -1.80
N ALA A 207 19.57 -2.81 -2.71
CA ALA A 207 19.74 -1.37 -2.86
C ALA A 207 19.39 -0.60 -1.58
N SER A 208 18.28 -0.98 -0.92
CA SER A 208 17.86 -0.37 0.35
C SER A 208 18.86 -0.65 1.47
N ILE A 209 19.36 -1.89 1.59
CA ILE A 209 20.33 -2.28 2.61
C ILE A 209 21.65 -1.53 2.39
N GLU A 210 22.20 -1.52 1.17
CA GLU A 210 23.45 -0.81 0.85
C GLU A 210 23.34 0.69 1.15
N THR A 211 22.18 1.29 0.92
CA THR A 211 21.93 2.70 1.25
C THR A 211 21.92 2.96 2.75
N ALA A 212 21.25 2.09 3.51
CA ALA A 212 21.20 2.17 4.96
C ALA A 212 22.59 1.95 5.60
N GLU A 213 23.32 0.94 5.17
CA GLU A 213 24.69 0.66 5.63
C GLU A 213 25.61 1.84 5.38
N LYS A 214 25.55 2.44 4.19
CA LYS A 214 26.35 3.61 3.87
C LYS A 214 26.01 4.80 4.76
N GLY A 215 24.72 5.03 5.03
CA GLY A 215 24.29 6.06 5.99
C GLY A 215 24.88 5.85 7.38
N MET A 216 24.86 4.61 7.88
CA MET A 216 25.47 4.24 9.17
C MET A 216 26.98 4.45 9.20
N TRP A 217 27.70 4.06 8.13
CA TRP A 217 29.13 4.31 8.01
C TRP A 217 29.48 5.80 8.04
N LEU A 218 28.76 6.64 7.30
CA LEU A 218 28.95 8.09 7.31
C LEU A 218 28.70 8.75 8.68
N MET A 219 27.81 8.18 9.48
CA MET A 219 27.58 8.63 10.87
C MET A 219 28.73 8.21 11.81
N LYS A 220 29.34 7.04 11.58
CA LYS A 220 30.45 6.53 12.40
C LYS A 220 31.73 7.29 12.19
N GLU A 221 32.02 7.78 10.98
CA GLU A 221 33.24 8.54 10.62
C GLU A 221 33.24 9.97 11.14
N LYS A 222 32.14 10.47 11.73
CA LYS A 222 32.01 11.78 12.39
C LYS A 222 32.11 11.70 13.90
#